data_a50ed18c135cfd896eee1b4a0edf4924
#
_entry.id   a50ed18c135cfd896eee1b4a0edf4924
#
_cell.length_a   1.000
_cell.length_b   1.000
_cell.length_c   1.000
_cell.angle_alpha   90.00
_cell.angle_beta   90.00
_cell.angle_gamma   90.00
#
_symmetry.space_group_name_H-M   'P 1'
#
loop_
_entity.id
_entity.type
_entity.pdbx_description
1 polymer ?
#
loop_
_entity_poly.entity_id
_entity_poly.type
_entity_poly.pdbx_seq_one_letter_code
_entity_poly.pdbx_strand_id
1 'polypeptide(L)'
;MKKITVILSTLLISGSMIFAGDFKPELHTTPSVRQQGYGGFYTTDVEGFYSMYSNPASLGRRRAHSLFPGLDVHVGGPLKDIPEIISGVSNMDTDKLTKVISDNNGLKLDVDVQPLLSFGHTSSWGFGWGFTTQAFMNATVPGMALADIQGGAEAVLTLGFAFPIINCDNFLLTVGATAKGFGQGATAYNGNLVTFISKMKDDPTSLPLYLSAGFTFDAGVYLSICNTINVGVVYNNPFSMAWVAKGTIGKPSYDFKDITKLDQQLSAGVSYNVPVAWTNGVITSFRIMGDYRNIFGLLQKGSRNPWLEVSCGTEIVFGNICSLRFGMQEMLPACGLGFKLGTFNIDMAVYGKELGLEPGSSPVMNGSVFVGFTY
;
A
#
# COMPACT_ATOMS: atom_id res chain seq x y z
N MET A 1 8.02 -28.68 -2.53
CA MET A 1 6.81 -27.90 -2.40
C MET A 1 6.33 -27.72 -0.96
N LYS A 2 6.06 -28.76 -0.15
CA LYS A 2 5.63 -28.61 1.26
C LYS A 2 6.57 -27.76 2.13
N LYS A 3 7.90 -27.82 1.92
CA LYS A 3 8.87 -27.01 2.68
C LYS A 3 8.85 -25.52 2.29
N ILE A 4 8.58 -25.20 1.03
CA ILE A 4 8.48 -23.80 0.54
C ILE A 4 7.19 -23.16 1.06
N THR A 5 6.09 -23.89 1.09
CA THR A 5 4.82 -23.38 1.64
C THR A 5 4.92 -23.15 3.15
N VAL A 6 5.63 -24.03 3.87
CA VAL A 6 5.91 -23.85 5.31
C VAL A 6 6.87 -22.66 5.53
N ILE A 7 7.88 -22.47 4.68
CA ILE A 7 8.81 -21.35 4.79
C ILE A 7 8.09 -20.03 4.45
N LEU A 8 7.27 -19.98 3.41
CA LEU A 8 6.46 -18.79 3.09
C LEU A 8 5.42 -18.49 4.18
N SER A 9 4.74 -19.52 4.69
CA SER A 9 3.81 -19.33 5.81
C SER A 9 4.53 -19.00 7.12
N THR A 10 5.74 -19.52 7.34
CA THR A 10 6.55 -19.18 8.51
C THR A 10 7.19 -17.79 8.35
N LEU A 11 7.63 -17.38 7.16
CA LEU A 11 8.06 -16.00 6.85
C LEU A 11 6.91 -15.00 6.98
N LEU A 12 5.69 -15.39 6.66
CA LEU A 12 4.48 -14.56 6.84
C LEU A 12 4.02 -14.49 8.31
N ILE A 13 4.50 -15.39 9.16
CA ILE A 13 4.06 -15.50 10.57
C ILE A 13 5.20 -15.16 11.55
N SER A 14 6.47 -15.20 11.12
CA SER A 14 7.61 -15.12 12.03
C SER A 14 8.61 -14.03 11.67
N GLY A 15 8.50 -12.90 12.25
CA GLY A 15 9.55 -11.91 12.25
C GLY A 15 9.42 -11.01 13.47
N SER A 16 10.29 -11.11 14.46
CA SER A 16 10.34 -10.07 15.50
C SER A 16 11.46 -10.23 16.48
N MET A 17 12.03 -9.21 16.89
CA MET A 17 12.51 -8.64 18.16
C MET A 17 13.58 -7.60 17.88
N ILE A 18 13.64 -6.60 18.48
CA ILE A 18 13.71 -5.84 19.71
C ILE A 18 13.69 -4.37 19.35
N PHE A 19 12.70 -3.62 19.73
CA PHE A 19 12.89 -2.26 20.17
C PHE A 19 12.06 -2.03 21.45
N ALA A 20 12.69 -1.50 22.48
CA ALA A 20 12.01 -0.81 23.54
C ALA A 20 11.55 0.56 23.00
N GLY A 21 10.78 0.56 21.92
CA GLY A 21 9.99 1.63 21.40
C GLY A 21 8.57 1.11 21.32
N ASP A 22 7.60 1.92 21.61
CA ASP A 22 6.19 1.55 21.51
C ASP A 22 5.89 1.16 20.06
N PHE A 23 5.52 -0.10 19.84
CA PHE A 23 5.03 -0.55 18.53
C PHE A 23 3.83 0.31 18.16
N LYS A 24 3.93 1.01 17.04
CA LYS A 24 2.88 1.85 16.52
C LYS A 24 2.24 1.11 15.35
N PRO A 25 0.99 0.68 15.46
CA PRO A 25 0.31 0.06 14.34
C PRO A 25 0.15 1.07 13.20
N GLU A 26 0.47 0.63 12.00
CA GLU A 26 0.24 1.37 10.77
C GLU A 26 -0.70 0.55 9.89
N LEU A 27 -1.67 1.18 9.27
CA LEU A 27 -2.48 0.53 8.25
C LEU A 27 -1.70 0.50 6.95
N HIS A 28 -1.36 -0.71 6.50
CA HIS A 28 -0.68 -0.95 5.23
C HIS A 28 -1.69 -0.87 4.07
N THR A 29 -2.32 0.30 3.88
CA THR A 29 -3.20 0.49 2.73
C THR A 29 -2.35 0.63 1.48
N THR A 30 -1.98 -0.50 0.87
CA THR A 30 -1.20 -0.52 -0.36
C THR A 30 -2.06 -0.05 -1.53
N PRO A 31 -1.57 0.90 -2.35
CA PRO A 31 -2.22 1.25 -3.61
C PRO A 31 -2.35 0.02 -4.50
N SER A 32 -3.46 -0.12 -5.21
CA SER A 32 -3.61 -1.20 -6.19
C SER A 32 -2.51 -1.15 -7.24
N VAL A 33 -2.21 -2.29 -7.89
CA VAL A 33 -1.20 -2.36 -8.98
C VAL A 33 -1.47 -1.31 -10.07
N ARG A 34 -2.74 -1.04 -10.38
CA ARG A 34 -3.12 0.06 -11.27
C ARG A 34 -2.59 1.41 -10.76
N GLN A 35 -2.78 1.70 -9.49
CA GLN A 35 -2.36 2.95 -8.86
C GLN A 35 -0.84 3.04 -8.76
N GLN A 36 -0.15 1.96 -8.45
CA GLN A 36 1.31 1.91 -8.45
C GLN A 36 1.89 2.21 -9.84
N GLY A 37 1.24 1.74 -10.91
CA GLY A 37 1.68 1.98 -12.28
C GLY A 37 1.74 3.45 -12.68
N TYR A 38 0.95 4.32 -12.07
CA TYR A 38 1.02 5.77 -12.31
C TYR A 38 1.56 6.57 -11.09
N GLY A 39 2.19 5.91 -10.13
CA GLY A 39 2.90 6.57 -9.04
C GLY A 39 2.11 6.69 -7.73
N GLY A 40 1.22 5.75 -7.42
CA GLY A 40 0.58 5.62 -6.12
C GLY A 40 -0.83 6.19 -6.00
N PHE A 41 -1.25 6.53 -4.79
CA PHE A 41 -2.56 7.13 -4.53
C PHE A 41 -2.63 8.59 -5.00
N TYR A 42 -3.76 8.96 -5.58
CA TYR A 42 -4.08 10.34 -5.93
C TYR A 42 -5.44 10.72 -5.36
N THR A 43 -5.50 11.90 -4.75
CA THR A 43 -6.72 12.43 -4.13
C THR A 43 -7.82 12.71 -5.16
N THR A 44 -7.45 12.81 -6.43
CA THR A 44 -8.35 12.98 -7.57
C THR A 44 -8.67 11.68 -8.31
N ASP A 45 -8.13 10.52 -7.89
CA ASP A 45 -8.49 9.24 -8.49
C ASP A 45 -9.88 8.79 -8.01
N VAL A 46 -10.81 8.78 -8.93
CA VAL A 46 -12.24 8.51 -8.67
C VAL A 46 -12.75 7.30 -9.46
N GLU A 47 -11.83 6.51 -10.00
CA GLU A 47 -12.15 5.35 -10.81
C GLU A 47 -11.80 4.04 -10.11
N GLY A 48 -12.70 3.08 -10.22
CA GLY A 48 -12.55 1.77 -9.63
C GLY A 48 -12.85 1.73 -8.13
N PHE A 49 -12.87 0.53 -7.59
CA PHE A 49 -13.18 0.26 -6.18
C PHE A 49 -12.21 0.97 -5.21
N TYR A 50 -10.92 0.95 -5.52
CA TYR A 50 -9.89 1.52 -4.64
C TYR A 50 -9.92 3.04 -4.54
N SER A 51 -10.72 3.72 -5.36
CA SER A 51 -10.88 5.17 -5.28
C SER A 51 -11.41 5.66 -3.93
N MET A 52 -12.21 4.86 -3.22
CA MET A 52 -12.70 5.22 -1.89
C MET A 52 -11.59 5.26 -0.83
N TYR A 53 -10.48 4.55 -1.05
CA TYR A 53 -9.29 4.61 -0.19
C TYR A 53 -8.39 5.79 -0.55
N SER A 54 -8.39 6.19 -1.82
CA SER A 54 -7.67 7.40 -2.29
C SER A 54 -8.37 8.67 -1.84
N ASN A 55 -9.70 8.72 -1.98
CA ASN A 55 -10.54 9.84 -1.54
C ASN A 55 -11.99 9.39 -1.31
N PRO A 56 -12.48 9.40 -0.06
CA PRO A 56 -13.86 9.01 0.24
C PRO A 56 -14.91 9.77 -0.57
N ALA A 57 -14.65 11.04 -0.94
CA ALA A 57 -15.55 11.84 -1.74
C ALA A 57 -15.79 11.28 -3.16
N SER A 58 -14.95 10.36 -3.64
CA SER A 58 -15.12 9.66 -4.92
C SER A 58 -16.47 8.93 -5.02
N LEU A 59 -16.96 8.38 -3.90
CA LEU A 59 -18.25 7.72 -3.80
C LEU A 59 -19.43 8.64 -4.21
N GLY A 60 -19.28 9.95 -4.05
CA GLY A 60 -20.27 10.95 -4.45
C GLY A 60 -20.46 11.09 -5.96
N ARG A 61 -19.57 10.53 -6.78
CA ARG A 61 -19.78 10.38 -8.23
C ARG A 61 -20.81 9.32 -8.59
N ARG A 62 -21.28 8.54 -7.61
CA ARG A 62 -22.37 7.58 -7.72
C ARG A 62 -22.15 6.53 -8.80
N ARG A 63 -20.90 6.07 -8.93
CA ARG A 63 -20.55 4.95 -9.81
C ARG A 63 -20.49 3.66 -9.01
N ALA A 64 -21.09 2.61 -9.55
CA ALA A 64 -20.99 1.28 -8.98
C ALA A 64 -19.69 0.61 -9.44
N HIS A 65 -18.90 0.13 -8.49
CA HIS A 65 -17.74 -0.69 -8.74
C HIS A 65 -17.72 -1.84 -7.74
N SER A 66 -17.32 -3.01 -8.20
CA SER A 66 -17.17 -4.17 -7.33
C SER A 66 -15.77 -4.72 -7.44
N LEU A 67 -15.17 -5.04 -6.32
CA LEU A 67 -13.95 -5.83 -6.21
C LEU A 67 -14.37 -7.25 -5.86
N PHE A 68 -14.01 -8.19 -6.72
CA PHE A 68 -14.12 -9.62 -6.44
C PHE A 68 -12.78 -10.18 -6.01
N PRO A 69 -12.75 -11.38 -5.41
CA PRO A 69 -11.49 -12.00 -5.05
C PRO A 69 -10.49 -12.01 -6.21
N GLY A 70 -9.33 -11.43 -5.98
CA GLY A 70 -8.21 -11.33 -6.90
C GLY A 70 -6.90 -11.46 -6.14
N LEU A 71 -5.83 -11.76 -6.83
CA LEU A 71 -4.49 -11.82 -6.27
C LEU A 71 -3.74 -10.54 -6.64
N ASP A 72 -3.30 -9.81 -5.64
CA ASP A 72 -2.44 -8.64 -5.76
C ASP A 72 -1.11 -8.93 -5.06
N VAL A 73 0.00 -8.85 -5.77
CA VAL A 73 1.33 -9.17 -5.26
C VAL A 73 2.30 -8.06 -5.64
N HIS A 74 2.97 -7.53 -4.63
CA HIS A 74 4.05 -6.55 -4.74
C HIS A 74 5.33 -7.16 -4.18
N VAL A 75 6.40 -7.09 -4.94
CA VAL A 75 7.72 -7.59 -4.50
C VAL A 75 8.78 -6.57 -4.88
N GLY A 76 9.49 -6.08 -3.88
CA GLY A 76 10.60 -5.14 -4.02
C GLY A 76 11.90 -5.71 -3.50
N GLY A 77 13.01 -5.18 -4.04
CA GLY A 77 14.35 -5.57 -3.67
C GLY A 77 15.13 -6.21 -4.81
N PRO A 78 16.23 -6.93 -4.52
CA PRO A 78 17.05 -7.59 -5.52
C PRO A 78 16.37 -8.86 -6.05
N LEU A 79 15.36 -8.68 -6.92
CA LEU A 79 14.50 -9.77 -7.42
C LEU A 79 15.29 -10.94 -8.01
N LYS A 80 16.42 -10.66 -8.67
CA LYS A 80 17.33 -11.69 -9.24
C LYS A 80 17.95 -12.60 -8.19
N ASP A 81 18.14 -12.09 -6.97
CA ASP A 81 18.85 -12.79 -5.89
C ASP A 81 17.89 -13.46 -4.89
N ILE A 82 16.57 -13.33 -5.09
CA ILE A 82 15.54 -13.96 -4.23
C ILE A 82 15.78 -15.47 -4.06
N PRO A 83 16.08 -16.28 -5.09
CA PRO A 83 16.37 -17.70 -4.92
C PRO A 83 17.57 -17.96 -4.00
N GLU A 84 18.60 -17.12 -4.10
CA GLU A 84 19.80 -17.23 -3.26
C GLU A 84 19.52 -16.82 -1.81
N ILE A 85 18.71 -15.77 -1.60
CA ILE A 85 18.27 -15.34 -0.28
C ILE A 85 17.48 -16.45 0.40
N ILE A 86 16.48 -17.01 -0.28
CA ILE A 86 15.66 -18.12 0.25
C ILE A 86 16.56 -19.33 0.59
N SER A 87 17.48 -19.67 -0.30
CA SER A 87 18.43 -20.78 -0.07
C SER A 87 19.38 -20.49 1.09
N GLY A 88 19.91 -19.28 1.19
CA GLY A 88 20.79 -18.85 2.27
C GLY A 88 20.11 -18.89 3.64
N VAL A 89 18.89 -18.37 3.74
CA VAL A 89 18.09 -18.41 4.98
C VAL A 89 17.72 -19.86 5.34
N SER A 90 17.24 -20.66 4.38
CA SER A 90 16.80 -22.02 4.62
C SER A 90 17.92 -22.96 5.08
N ASN A 91 19.11 -22.76 4.56
CA ASN A 91 20.30 -23.60 4.87
C ASN A 91 21.21 -22.98 5.94
N MET A 92 20.89 -21.78 6.44
CA MET A 92 21.73 -20.97 7.33
C MET A 92 23.14 -20.73 6.75
N ASP A 93 23.21 -20.55 5.44
CA ASP A 93 24.46 -20.29 4.72
C ASP A 93 24.80 -18.80 4.85
N THR A 94 25.55 -18.48 5.90
CA THR A 94 25.97 -17.10 6.22
C THR A 94 26.87 -16.50 5.15
N ASP A 95 27.68 -17.33 4.46
CA ASP A 95 28.58 -16.87 3.41
C ASP A 95 27.77 -16.42 2.18
N LYS A 96 26.78 -17.22 1.81
CA LYS A 96 25.85 -16.88 0.72
C LYS A 96 25.06 -15.60 1.02
N LEU A 97 24.53 -15.47 2.24
CA LEU A 97 23.80 -14.27 2.66
C LEU A 97 24.70 -13.05 2.70
N THR A 98 25.94 -13.20 3.23
CA THR A 98 26.94 -12.12 3.26
C THR A 98 27.27 -11.64 1.85
N LYS A 99 27.43 -12.57 0.90
CA LYS A 99 27.67 -12.24 -0.50
C LYS A 99 26.51 -11.44 -1.10
N VAL A 100 25.27 -11.92 -0.98
CA VAL A 100 24.09 -11.21 -1.50
C VAL A 100 23.95 -9.83 -0.88
N ILE A 101 24.16 -9.70 0.43
CA ILE A 101 24.11 -8.41 1.14
C ILE A 101 25.20 -7.46 0.62
N SER A 102 26.42 -7.97 0.42
CA SER A 102 27.55 -7.18 -0.08
C SER A 102 27.35 -6.74 -1.54
N ASP A 103 26.90 -7.66 -2.40
CA ASP A 103 26.70 -7.40 -3.83
C ASP A 103 25.60 -6.35 -4.07
N ASN A 104 24.65 -6.21 -3.13
CA ASN A 104 23.55 -5.25 -3.20
C ASN A 104 23.72 -4.01 -2.29
N ASN A 105 24.91 -3.81 -1.67
CA ASN A 105 25.13 -2.73 -0.70
C ASN A 105 24.11 -2.72 0.45
N GLY A 106 23.80 -3.88 0.98
CA GLY A 106 22.69 -4.12 1.90
C GLY A 106 21.51 -4.81 1.21
N LEU A 107 20.73 -5.56 1.97
CA LEU A 107 19.54 -6.22 1.47
C LEU A 107 18.32 -5.42 1.90
N LYS A 108 17.46 -5.07 0.95
CA LYS A 108 16.18 -4.43 1.18
C LYS A 108 15.12 -5.27 0.48
N LEU A 109 14.13 -5.70 1.23
CA LEU A 109 12.99 -6.44 0.73
C LEU A 109 11.70 -5.75 1.13
N ASP A 110 10.77 -5.66 0.21
CA ASP A 110 9.44 -5.10 0.41
C ASP A 110 8.46 -6.05 -0.28
N VAL A 111 7.67 -6.77 0.49
CA VAL A 111 6.73 -7.76 -0.05
C VAL A 111 5.36 -7.50 0.55
N ASP A 112 4.39 -7.21 -0.31
CA ASP A 112 2.99 -7.10 0.05
C ASP A 112 2.17 -8.07 -0.79
N VAL A 113 1.29 -8.79 -0.15
CA VAL A 113 0.38 -9.73 -0.81
C VAL A 113 -1.03 -9.50 -0.30
N GLN A 114 -1.92 -9.12 -1.23
CA GLN A 114 -3.35 -9.09 -0.96
C GLN A 114 -3.97 -10.40 -1.47
N PRO A 115 -4.33 -11.31 -0.58
CA PRO A 115 -4.84 -12.62 -0.96
C PRO A 115 -6.29 -12.55 -1.46
N LEU A 116 -6.78 -13.64 -2.00
CA LEU A 116 -8.13 -13.82 -2.56
C LEU A 116 -9.31 -13.56 -1.58
N LEU A 117 -9.04 -13.08 -0.38
CA LEU A 117 -10.05 -12.76 0.64
C LEU A 117 -10.48 -11.28 0.62
N SER A 118 -9.98 -10.50 -0.33
CA SER A 118 -10.38 -9.08 -0.45
C SER A 118 -11.57 -8.94 -1.38
N PHE A 119 -12.61 -8.24 -0.93
CA PHE A 119 -13.84 -8.00 -1.69
C PHE A 119 -14.54 -6.73 -1.21
N GLY A 120 -15.36 -6.14 -2.08
CA GLY A 120 -16.12 -4.95 -1.72
C GLY A 120 -16.98 -4.43 -2.86
N HIS A 121 -17.77 -3.42 -2.54
CA HIS A 121 -18.67 -2.79 -3.50
C HIS A 121 -18.87 -1.31 -3.19
N THR A 122 -18.90 -0.51 -4.25
CA THR A 122 -19.38 0.88 -4.19
C THR A 122 -20.67 0.98 -4.97
N SER A 123 -21.66 1.68 -4.41
CA SER A 123 -22.97 1.78 -5.02
C SER A 123 -23.17 3.12 -5.73
N SER A 124 -24.13 3.16 -6.63
CA SER A 124 -24.61 4.41 -7.26
C SER A 124 -25.30 5.38 -6.29
N TRP A 125 -25.48 4.99 -5.03
CA TRP A 125 -26.11 5.81 -3.99
C TRP A 125 -25.10 6.63 -3.16
N GLY A 126 -23.80 6.50 -3.47
CA GLY A 126 -22.74 7.17 -2.72
C GLY A 126 -22.31 6.41 -1.47
N PHE A 127 -22.67 5.15 -1.35
CA PHE A 127 -22.24 4.24 -0.29
C PHE A 127 -21.22 3.24 -0.83
N GLY A 128 -20.25 2.88 -0.01
CA GLY A 128 -19.26 1.85 -0.33
C GLY A 128 -18.90 1.04 0.91
N TRP A 129 -18.54 -0.21 0.71
CA TRP A 129 -17.99 -1.07 1.74
C TRP A 129 -16.92 -1.97 1.15
N GLY A 130 -15.97 -2.37 1.96
CA GLY A 130 -14.92 -3.29 1.56
C GLY A 130 -14.34 -4.02 2.74
N PHE A 131 -13.98 -5.26 2.51
CA PHE A 131 -13.16 -6.07 3.39
C PHE A 131 -11.88 -6.40 2.65
N THR A 132 -10.76 -5.97 3.17
CA THR A 132 -9.44 -6.22 2.59
C THR A 132 -8.57 -6.93 3.58
N THR A 133 -7.80 -7.89 3.10
CA THR A 133 -6.78 -8.58 3.87
C THR A 133 -5.45 -8.40 3.17
N GLN A 134 -4.39 -8.22 3.93
CA GLN A 134 -3.05 -8.02 3.41
C GLN A 134 -2.03 -8.72 4.29
N ALA A 135 -1.04 -9.34 3.68
CA ALA A 135 0.16 -9.80 4.35
C ALA A 135 1.34 -8.97 3.83
N PHE A 136 2.19 -8.51 4.74
CA PHE A 136 3.31 -7.63 4.41
C PHE A 136 4.60 -8.11 5.07
N MET A 137 5.71 -7.82 4.44
CA MET A 137 7.03 -8.04 4.98
C MET A 137 7.99 -6.97 4.44
N ASN A 138 8.60 -6.23 5.34
CA ASN A 138 9.65 -5.27 5.05
C ASN A 138 10.93 -5.70 5.76
N ALA A 139 12.04 -5.75 5.05
CA ALA A 139 13.32 -6.05 5.65
C ALA A 139 14.40 -5.11 5.11
N THR A 140 15.13 -4.49 6.02
CA THR A 140 16.31 -3.68 5.71
C THR A 140 17.50 -4.26 6.46
N VAL A 141 18.46 -4.80 5.73
CA VAL A 141 19.64 -5.47 6.28
C VAL A 141 20.89 -4.81 5.69
N PRO A 142 21.42 -3.74 6.32
CA PRO A 142 22.63 -3.08 5.87
C PRO A 142 23.86 -4.00 5.93
N GLY A 143 23.82 -5.02 6.78
CA GLY A 143 24.90 -5.99 6.97
C GLY A 143 24.49 -7.07 7.97
N MET A 144 25.33 -8.06 8.17
CA MET A 144 25.05 -9.20 9.06
C MET A 144 24.86 -8.81 10.52
N ALA A 145 25.43 -7.68 10.95
CA ALA A 145 25.35 -7.20 12.33
C ALA A 145 24.02 -6.48 12.65
N LEU A 146 23.32 -5.99 11.63
CA LEU A 146 22.10 -5.23 11.80
C LEU A 146 21.06 -5.67 10.76
N ALA A 147 19.88 -5.99 11.24
CA ALA A 147 18.72 -6.27 10.43
C ALA A 147 17.49 -5.61 11.09
N ASP A 148 16.72 -4.90 10.31
CA ASP A 148 15.39 -4.41 10.67
C ASP A 148 14.38 -5.15 9.79
N ILE A 149 13.58 -6.00 10.43
CA ILE A 149 12.64 -6.88 9.74
C ILE A 149 11.27 -6.71 10.40
N GLN A 150 10.29 -6.38 9.59
CA GLN A 150 8.90 -6.28 10.01
C GLN A 150 8.06 -7.16 9.10
N GLY A 151 7.07 -7.82 9.67
CA GLY A 151 6.15 -8.62 8.88
C GLY A 151 4.88 -8.92 9.65
N GLY A 152 3.80 -9.12 8.92
CA GLY A 152 2.52 -9.37 9.54
C GLY A 152 1.41 -9.59 8.55
N ALA A 153 0.21 -9.63 9.10
CA ALA A 153 -1.01 -9.65 8.33
C ALA A 153 -2.05 -8.75 8.99
N GLU A 154 -2.88 -8.15 8.17
CA GLU A 154 -3.97 -7.30 8.62
C GLU A 154 -5.27 -7.63 7.88
N ALA A 155 -6.37 -7.29 8.53
CA ALA A 155 -7.69 -7.31 7.95
C ALA A 155 -8.36 -5.97 8.26
N VAL A 156 -8.94 -5.35 7.23
CA VAL A 156 -9.59 -4.04 7.34
C VAL A 156 -11.00 -4.13 6.78
N LEU A 157 -11.98 -3.74 7.59
CA LEU A 157 -13.34 -3.51 7.16
C LEU A 157 -13.54 -2.00 6.98
N THR A 158 -13.91 -1.58 5.79
CA THR A 158 -14.15 -0.19 5.45
C THR A 158 -15.61 0.03 5.09
N LEU A 159 -16.20 1.08 5.64
CA LEU A 159 -17.51 1.59 5.28
C LEU A 159 -17.36 3.04 4.85
N GLY A 160 -17.90 3.40 3.71
CA GLY A 160 -17.81 4.75 3.15
C GLY A 160 -19.14 5.32 2.74
N PHE A 161 -19.25 6.64 2.87
CA PHE A 161 -20.41 7.38 2.41
C PHE A 161 -19.99 8.74 1.87
N ALA A 162 -20.57 9.13 0.74
CA ALA A 162 -20.38 10.47 0.18
C ALA A 162 -21.65 10.96 -0.51
N PHE A 163 -21.76 12.26 -0.57
CA PHE A 163 -22.87 12.91 -1.28
C PHE A 163 -22.39 14.15 -2.04
N PRO A 164 -23.01 14.46 -3.18
CA PRO A 164 -22.77 15.70 -3.89
C PRO A 164 -23.45 16.86 -3.16
N ILE A 165 -22.67 17.89 -2.82
CA ILE A 165 -23.20 19.16 -2.31
C ILE A 165 -23.71 19.99 -3.49
N ILE A 166 -22.96 20.00 -4.60
CA ILE A 166 -23.30 20.68 -5.84
C ILE A 166 -23.15 19.65 -6.96
N ASN A 167 -24.17 19.56 -7.79
CA ASN A 167 -24.17 18.68 -8.96
C ASN A 167 -24.85 19.37 -10.12
N CYS A 168 -24.07 20.08 -10.92
CA CYS A 168 -24.47 20.77 -12.14
C CYS A 168 -23.66 20.22 -13.31
N ASP A 169 -24.07 20.48 -14.54
CA ASP A 169 -23.43 19.96 -15.75
C ASP A 169 -21.92 20.24 -15.82
N ASN A 170 -21.50 21.41 -15.36
CA ASN A 170 -20.11 21.85 -15.42
C ASN A 170 -19.40 21.87 -14.05
N PHE A 171 -20.09 21.55 -12.97
CA PHE A 171 -19.53 21.68 -11.62
C PHE A 171 -20.08 20.61 -10.68
N LEU A 172 -19.17 19.76 -10.17
CA LEU A 172 -19.48 18.74 -9.20
C LEU A 172 -18.63 18.94 -7.95
N LEU A 173 -19.27 19.20 -6.81
CA LEU A 173 -18.61 19.22 -5.51
C LEU A 173 -19.17 18.10 -4.65
N THR A 174 -18.31 17.18 -4.23
CA THR A 174 -18.68 16.07 -3.35
C THR A 174 -17.87 16.09 -2.06
N VAL A 175 -18.48 15.65 -0.99
CA VAL A 175 -17.83 15.38 0.30
C VAL A 175 -18.11 13.95 0.70
N GLY A 176 -17.16 13.34 1.38
CA GLY A 176 -17.28 11.95 1.81
C GLY A 176 -16.44 11.64 3.03
N ALA A 177 -16.80 10.55 3.68
CA ALA A 177 -16.07 10.00 4.80
C ALA A 177 -16.05 8.47 4.72
N THR A 178 -14.99 7.86 5.24
CA THR A 178 -14.91 6.43 5.49
C THR A 178 -14.63 6.16 6.97
N ALA A 179 -15.20 5.08 7.47
CA ALA A 179 -14.87 4.50 8.76
C ALA A 179 -14.19 3.15 8.49
N LYS A 180 -13.06 2.92 9.13
CA LYS A 180 -12.27 1.69 8.99
C LYS A 180 -12.12 1.03 10.34
N GLY A 181 -12.50 -0.24 10.46
CA GLY A 181 -12.17 -1.11 11.58
C GLY A 181 -11.07 -2.06 11.13
N PHE A 182 -10.04 -2.26 11.94
CA PHE A 182 -8.92 -3.11 11.57
C PHE A 182 -8.47 -4.03 12.70
N GLY A 183 -7.90 -5.17 12.29
CA GLY A 183 -7.16 -6.07 13.14
C GLY A 183 -5.84 -6.44 12.46
N GLN A 184 -4.74 -6.36 13.19
CA GLN A 184 -3.40 -6.61 12.67
C GLN A 184 -2.63 -7.51 13.64
N GLY A 185 -1.98 -8.52 13.09
CA GLY A 185 -0.95 -9.29 13.79
C GLY A 185 0.39 -9.01 13.13
N ALA A 186 1.30 -8.39 13.87
CA ALA A 186 2.59 -8.00 13.33
C ALA A 186 3.73 -8.43 14.25
N THR A 187 4.87 -8.56 13.64
CA THR A 187 6.11 -8.89 14.30
C THR A 187 7.18 -7.93 13.79
N ALA A 188 8.09 -7.48 14.65
CA ALA A 188 9.17 -6.57 14.30
C ALA A 188 10.48 -7.01 14.95
N TYR A 189 11.56 -7.11 14.19
CA TYR A 189 12.89 -7.46 14.67
C TYR A 189 13.90 -6.39 14.28
N ASN A 190 14.66 -5.95 15.27
CA ASN A 190 15.84 -5.12 15.04
C ASN A 190 17.00 -5.71 15.81
N GLY A 191 18.06 -6.12 15.11
CA GLY A 191 19.22 -6.76 15.73
C GLY A 191 20.07 -7.52 14.74
N ASN A 192 20.90 -8.44 15.25
CA ASN A 192 21.80 -9.23 14.44
C ASN A 192 21.07 -10.27 13.59
N LEU A 193 21.33 -10.29 12.28
CA LEU A 193 20.67 -11.20 11.32
C LEU A 193 20.91 -12.68 11.66
N VAL A 194 22.12 -13.04 12.06
CA VAL A 194 22.45 -14.44 12.41
C VAL A 194 21.63 -14.90 13.62
N THR A 195 21.47 -14.02 14.62
CA THR A 195 20.65 -14.31 15.79
C THR A 195 19.18 -14.46 15.41
N PHE A 196 18.68 -13.65 14.48
CA PHE A 196 17.32 -13.78 13.95
C PHE A 196 17.10 -15.11 13.27
N ILE A 197 18.01 -15.50 12.35
CA ILE A 197 17.92 -16.77 11.63
C ILE A 197 17.98 -17.96 12.59
N SER A 198 18.90 -17.92 13.58
CA SER A 198 18.99 -18.98 14.61
C SER A 198 17.71 -19.11 15.40
N LYS A 199 17.12 -18.00 15.88
CA LYS A 199 15.84 -18.02 16.58
C LYS A 199 14.70 -18.55 15.74
N MET A 200 14.63 -18.15 14.47
CA MET A 200 13.62 -18.67 13.55
C MET A 200 13.70 -20.19 13.38
N LYS A 201 14.93 -20.76 13.42
CA LYS A 201 15.14 -22.18 13.27
C LYS A 201 14.90 -22.96 14.56
N ASP A 202 15.48 -22.47 15.66
CA ASP A 202 15.55 -23.23 16.92
C ASP A 202 14.27 -23.05 17.76
N ASP A 203 13.74 -21.85 17.84
CA ASP A 203 12.50 -21.55 18.58
C ASP A 203 11.73 -20.36 17.97
N PRO A 204 11.01 -20.58 16.85
CA PRO A 204 10.20 -19.54 16.23
C PRO A 204 9.06 -19.03 17.12
N THR A 205 8.71 -19.79 18.17
CA THR A 205 7.62 -19.44 19.09
C THR A 205 8.03 -18.38 20.12
N SER A 206 9.33 -18.17 20.31
CA SER A 206 9.87 -17.13 21.19
C SER A 206 9.82 -15.72 20.56
N LEU A 207 9.52 -15.65 19.29
CA LEU A 207 9.46 -14.38 18.59
C LEU A 207 8.27 -13.53 19.10
N PRO A 208 8.42 -12.20 19.39
CA PRO A 208 7.33 -11.38 19.86
C PRO A 208 6.26 -11.24 18.79
N LEU A 209 5.05 -11.13 19.24
CA LEU A 209 3.87 -10.89 18.45
C LEU A 209 3.15 -9.67 19.02
N TYR A 210 2.90 -8.71 18.17
CA TYR A 210 2.07 -7.56 18.45
C TYR A 210 0.70 -7.79 17.82
N LEU A 211 -0.32 -7.84 18.63
CA LEU A 211 -1.70 -7.84 18.16
C LEU A 211 -2.25 -6.43 18.34
N SER A 212 -2.79 -5.87 17.28
CA SER A 212 -3.46 -4.59 17.34
C SER A 212 -4.85 -4.69 16.75
N ALA A 213 -5.79 -3.96 17.33
CA ALA A 213 -7.13 -3.79 16.81
C ALA A 213 -7.56 -2.35 17.03
N GLY A 214 -8.32 -1.80 16.11
CA GLY A 214 -8.70 -0.41 16.24
C GLY A 214 -9.67 0.05 15.17
N PHE A 215 -9.87 1.36 15.19
CA PHE A 215 -10.67 2.02 14.17
C PHE A 215 -10.10 3.39 13.82
N THR A 216 -10.40 3.85 12.63
CA THR A 216 -10.05 5.17 12.14
C THR A 216 -11.09 5.70 11.17
N PHE A 217 -11.03 7.00 10.93
CA PHE A 217 -11.89 7.69 9.97
C PHE A 217 -11.03 8.42 8.95
N ASP A 218 -11.53 8.54 7.72
CA ASP A 218 -10.99 9.46 6.73
C ASP A 218 -12.09 10.37 6.25
N ALA A 219 -11.72 11.59 5.85
CA ALA A 219 -12.63 12.56 5.27
C ALA A 219 -12.05 13.10 3.96
N GLY A 220 -12.90 13.35 2.98
CA GLY A 220 -12.47 13.83 1.68
C GLY A 220 -13.41 14.83 1.05
N VAL A 221 -12.82 15.66 0.20
CA VAL A 221 -13.53 16.62 -0.67
C VAL A 221 -13.01 16.40 -2.09
N TYR A 222 -13.92 16.42 -3.04
CA TYR A 222 -13.60 16.33 -4.46
C TYR A 222 -14.42 17.34 -5.25
N LEU A 223 -13.71 18.13 -6.05
CA LEU A 223 -14.27 19.13 -6.93
C LEU A 223 -13.92 18.76 -8.37
N SER A 224 -14.91 18.77 -9.27
CA SER A 224 -14.70 18.62 -10.71
C SER A 224 -15.32 19.79 -11.44
N ILE A 225 -14.54 20.41 -12.32
CA ILE A 225 -14.92 21.55 -13.17
C ILE A 225 -14.93 21.08 -14.61
N CYS A 226 -16.08 21.19 -15.28
CA CYS A 226 -16.32 20.79 -16.67
C CYS A 226 -15.88 19.33 -16.96
N ASN A 227 -15.83 18.45 -15.95
CA ASN A 227 -15.26 17.10 -16.02
C ASN A 227 -13.80 17.04 -16.53
N THR A 228 -13.13 18.18 -16.59
CA THR A 228 -11.78 18.33 -17.15
C THR A 228 -10.75 18.58 -16.06
N ILE A 229 -10.97 19.54 -15.18
CA ILE A 229 -10.09 19.86 -14.05
C ILE A 229 -10.70 19.31 -12.79
N ASN A 230 -9.93 18.56 -12.03
CA ASN A 230 -10.38 18.00 -10.78
C ASN A 230 -9.42 18.36 -9.66
N VAL A 231 -9.94 18.64 -8.48
CA VAL A 231 -9.17 18.94 -7.27
C VAL A 231 -9.67 18.02 -6.16
N GLY A 232 -8.75 17.41 -5.46
CA GLY A 232 -9.05 16.53 -4.32
C GLY A 232 -8.30 16.97 -3.07
N VAL A 233 -8.93 16.81 -1.92
CA VAL A 233 -8.31 16.96 -0.60
C VAL A 233 -8.78 15.83 0.27
N VAL A 234 -7.85 15.19 0.97
CA VAL A 234 -8.13 14.05 1.87
C VAL A 234 -7.43 14.26 3.19
N TYR A 235 -8.15 14.03 4.26
CA TYR A 235 -7.62 13.99 5.61
C TYR A 235 -7.76 12.57 6.15
N ASN A 236 -6.65 11.83 6.20
CA ASN A 236 -6.60 10.48 6.72
C ASN A 236 -6.34 10.49 8.22
N ASN A 237 -7.03 9.59 8.92
CA ASN A 237 -6.89 9.36 10.35
C ASN A 237 -7.13 10.62 11.24
N PRO A 238 -8.06 11.56 10.92
CA PRO A 238 -8.36 12.70 11.80
C PRO A 238 -8.74 12.26 13.21
N PHE A 239 -9.40 11.13 13.31
CA PHE A 239 -9.72 10.46 14.55
C PHE A 239 -9.41 8.97 14.42
N SER A 240 -8.52 8.47 15.27
CA SER A 240 -8.12 7.06 15.27
C SER A 240 -7.85 6.59 16.70
N MET A 241 -8.09 5.31 16.93
CA MET A 241 -7.76 4.64 18.19
C MET A 241 -7.37 3.20 17.87
N ALA A 242 -6.24 2.78 18.40
CA ALA A 242 -5.74 1.42 18.29
C ALA A 242 -5.34 0.90 19.66
N TRP A 243 -5.73 -0.31 19.95
CA TRP A 243 -5.34 -1.06 21.14
C TRP A 243 -4.27 -2.08 20.74
N VAL A 244 -3.21 -2.14 21.51
CA VAL A 244 -2.07 -3.02 21.25
C VAL A 244 -1.86 -3.98 22.42
N ALA A 245 -1.67 -5.26 22.09
CA ALA A 245 -1.27 -6.30 23.03
C ALA A 245 0.07 -6.88 22.58
N LYS A 246 1.00 -7.06 23.54
CA LYS A 246 2.33 -7.60 23.32
C LYS A 246 2.43 -9.01 23.86
N GLY A 247 2.86 -9.96 23.03
CA GLY A 247 3.06 -11.36 23.41
C GLY A 247 4.22 -11.98 22.66
N THR A 248 4.24 -13.30 22.56
CA THR A 248 5.09 -14.05 21.64
C THR A 248 4.23 -14.98 20.79
N ILE A 249 4.77 -15.47 19.68
CA ILE A 249 4.03 -16.38 18.81
C ILE A 249 3.55 -17.62 19.57
N GLY A 250 4.38 -18.18 20.48
CA GLY A 250 4.02 -19.35 21.30
C GLY A 250 3.13 -19.04 22.49
N LYS A 251 3.06 -17.77 22.92
CA LYS A 251 2.23 -17.30 24.03
C LYS A 251 1.65 -15.94 23.67
N PRO A 252 0.67 -15.88 22.76
CA PRO A 252 0.04 -14.62 22.39
C PRO A 252 -0.64 -14.00 23.62
N SER A 253 -0.46 -12.70 23.80
CA SER A 253 -1.17 -11.94 24.82
C SER A 253 -2.37 -11.27 24.17
N TYR A 254 -3.49 -11.30 24.86
CA TYR A 254 -4.71 -10.57 24.48
C TYR A 254 -4.99 -9.41 25.45
N ASP A 255 -3.98 -8.97 26.18
CA ASP A 255 -4.07 -7.85 27.12
C ASP A 255 -3.84 -6.53 26.38
N PHE A 256 -4.88 -5.99 25.82
CA PHE A 256 -4.89 -4.74 25.04
C PHE A 256 -4.85 -3.50 25.94
N LYS A 257 -3.72 -3.27 26.63
CA LYS A 257 -3.56 -2.14 27.56
C LYS A 257 -3.05 -0.88 26.90
N ASP A 258 -2.20 -1.03 25.89
CA ASP A 258 -1.57 0.13 25.27
C ASP A 258 -2.54 0.72 24.23
N ILE A 259 -2.87 2.01 24.42
CA ILE A 259 -3.72 2.75 23.49
C ILE A 259 -2.84 3.73 22.71
N THR A 260 -2.92 3.67 21.39
CA THR A 260 -2.17 4.55 20.50
C THR A 260 -3.08 5.13 19.41
N LYS A 261 -2.56 6.11 18.67
CA LYS A 261 -3.24 6.71 17.52
C LYS A 261 -2.44 6.47 16.25
N LEU A 262 -3.14 6.33 15.15
CA LEU A 262 -2.54 6.32 13.81
C LEU A 262 -2.09 7.75 13.44
N ASP A 263 -1.08 7.85 12.58
CA ASP A 263 -0.60 9.14 12.11
C ASP A 263 -1.63 9.83 11.23
N GLN A 264 -1.85 11.11 11.53
CA GLN A 264 -2.74 11.96 10.75
C GLN A 264 -2.01 12.43 9.50
N GLN A 265 -2.68 12.38 8.36
CA GLN A 265 -2.12 12.78 7.08
C GLN A 265 -3.14 13.62 6.29
N LEU A 266 -2.71 14.80 5.85
CA LEU A 266 -3.48 15.65 4.96
C LEU A 266 -2.81 15.63 3.58
N SER A 267 -3.58 15.30 2.56
CA SER A 267 -3.13 15.23 1.17
C SER A 267 -4.00 16.08 0.27
N ALA A 268 -3.42 16.68 -0.76
CA ALA A 268 -4.16 17.46 -1.76
C ALA A 268 -3.55 17.26 -3.15
N GLY A 269 -4.40 17.30 -4.16
CA GLY A 269 -3.95 17.10 -5.53
C GLY A 269 -4.89 17.65 -6.57
N VAL A 270 -4.40 17.61 -7.79
CA VAL A 270 -5.09 18.09 -8.99
C VAL A 270 -4.95 17.08 -10.11
N SER A 271 -5.97 16.95 -10.93
CA SER A 271 -5.87 16.20 -12.18
C SER A 271 -6.52 16.92 -13.35
N TYR A 272 -6.04 16.62 -14.53
CA TYR A 272 -6.52 17.13 -15.79
C TYR A 272 -6.88 15.98 -16.72
N ASN A 273 -8.16 15.90 -17.09
CA ASN A 273 -8.65 14.95 -18.09
C ASN A 273 -8.47 15.58 -19.47
N VAL A 274 -7.49 15.10 -20.23
CA VAL A 274 -7.19 15.60 -21.57
C VAL A 274 -8.34 15.23 -22.51
N PRO A 275 -8.93 16.20 -23.25
CA PRO A 275 -9.94 15.90 -24.26
C PRO A 275 -9.38 15.02 -25.36
N VAL A 276 -9.95 13.83 -25.58
CA VAL A 276 -9.43 12.81 -26.52
C VAL A 276 -10.30 12.64 -27.79
N ALA A 277 -11.28 13.51 -28.02
CA ALA A 277 -12.20 13.45 -29.15
C ALA A 277 -11.48 13.38 -30.53
N TRP A 278 -10.30 14.00 -30.64
CA TRP A 278 -9.46 14.00 -31.84
C TRP A 278 -8.86 12.62 -32.21
N THR A 279 -8.90 11.66 -31.32
CA THR A 279 -8.32 10.31 -31.53
C THR A 279 -9.31 9.33 -32.19
N ASN A 280 -10.51 9.79 -32.54
CA ASN A 280 -11.57 8.97 -33.16
C ASN A 280 -11.87 7.68 -32.36
N GLY A 281 -11.78 7.73 -31.03
CA GLY A 281 -12.08 6.61 -30.13
C GLY A 281 -10.93 5.62 -29.93
N VAL A 282 -9.75 5.82 -30.52
CA VAL A 282 -8.57 5.00 -30.25
C VAL A 282 -8.13 5.19 -28.79
N ILE A 283 -8.01 6.43 -28.34
CA ILE A 283 -7.80 6.76 -26.93
C ILE A 283 -9.16 7.10 -26.33
N THR A 284 -9.56 6.37 -25.29
CA THR A 284 -10.84 6.56 -24.64
C THR A 284 -10.75 7.37 -23.35
N SER A 285 -9.54 7.43 -22.75
CA SER A 285 -9.25 8.27 -21.60
C SER A 285 -7.76 8.65 -21.59
N PHE A 286 -7.49 9.90 -21.27
CA PHE A 286 -6.14 10.38 -21.01
C PHE A 286 -6.18 11.34 -19.83
N ARG A 287 -5.46 11.00 -18.74
CA ARG A 287 -5.48 11.75 -17.49
C ARG A 287 -4.06 12.03 -17.02
N ILE A 288 -3.85 13.23 -16.53
CA ILE A 288 -2.61 13.67 -15.87
C ILE A 288 -2.97 14.05 -14.45
N MET A 289 -2.17 13.63 -13.48
CA MET A 289 -2.42 13.79 -12.05
C MET A 289 -1.17 14.29 -11.33
N GLY A 290 -1.38 15.08 -10.29
CA GLY A 290 -0.32 15.52 -9.39
C GLY A 290 -0.87 15.68 -7.99
N ASP A 291 -0.18 15.13 -7.00
CA ASP A 291 -0.56 15.16 -5.60
C ASP A 291 0.62 15.51 -4.71
N TYR A 292 0.32 16.15 -3.61
CA TYR A 292 1.19 16.30 -2.46
C TYR A 292 0.59 15.54 -1.28
N ARG A 293 1.32 14.53 -0.79
CA ARG A 293 0.93 13.74 0.37
C ARG A 293 1.46 14.41 1.64
N ASN A 294 0.87 14.09 2.77
CA ASN A 294 1.35 14.48 4.09
C ASN A 294 1.75 15.97 4.25
N ILE A 295 0.83 16.88 3.95
CA ILE A 295 1.03 18.33 4.12
C ILE A 295 1.46 18.69 5.56
N PHE A 296 1.00 17.94 6.57
CA PHE A 296 1.40 18.14 7.96
C PHE A 296 2.89 17.89 8.19
N GLY A 297 3.51 17.02 7.39
CA GLY A 297 4.95 16.78 7.43
C GLY A 297 5.79 18.03 7.15
N LEU A 298 5.28 18.99 6.36
CA LEU A 298 5.95 20.27 6.12
C LEU A 298 6.11 21.11 7.39
N LEU A 299 5.26 20.91 8.38
CA LEU A 299 5.22 21.67 9.61
C LEU A 299 6.02 21.01 10.74
N GLN A 300 6.48 19.76 10.54
CA GLN A 300 7.17 18.98 11.54
C GLN A 300 8.69 18.98 11.29
N LYS A 301 9.49 19.33 12.32
CA LYS A 301 10.94 19.21 12.26
C LYS A 301 11.36 17.73 12.27
N GLY A 302 12.25 17.35 11.35
CA GLY A 302 12.75 15.98 11.24
C GLY A 302 11.82 15.03 10.49
N SER A 303 10.80 15.56 9.80
CA SER A 303 9.99 14.81 8.87
C SER A 303 10.80 14.41 7.63
N ARG A 304 10.26 13.48 6.87
CA ARG A 304 10.76 13.05 5.56
C ARG A 304 10.93 14.25 4.62
N ASN A 305 11.90 14.19 3.72
CA ASN A 305 12.14 15.27 2.76
C ASN A 305 10.85 15.58 1.98
N PRO A 306 10.43 16.87 1.87
CA PRO A 306 9.18 17.28 1.22
C PRO A 306 9.03 16.80 -0.23
N TRP A 307 10.12 16.64 -0.97
CA TRP A 307 10.09 16.14 -2.34
C TRP A 307 9.66 14.68 -2.44
N LEU A 308 9.84 13.89 -1.39
CA LEU A 308 9.37 12.51 -1.32
C LEU A 308 7.85 12.40 -1.19
N GLU A 309 7.19 13.49 -0.83
CA GLU A 309 5.73 13.56 -0.70
C GLU A 309 5.03 14.00 -2.00
N VAL A 310 5.82 14.37 -3.04
CA VAL A 310 5.30 14.74 -4.35
C VAL A 310 5.11 13.49 -5.21
N SER A 311 3.94 13.37 -5.80
CA SER A 311 3.63 12.35 -6.81
C SER A 311 3.08 12.99 -8.08
N CYS A 312 3.47 12.49 -9.23
CA CYS A 312 2.86 12.85 -10.51
C CYS A 312 2.69 11.62 -11.38
N GLY A 313 1.61 11.59 -12.15
CA GLY A 313 1.30 10.43 -12.97
C GLY A 313 0.39 10.71 -14.13
N THR A 314 0.37 9.77 -15.05
CA THR A 314 -0.51 9.79 -16.21
C THR A 314 -1.03 8.40 -16.54
N GLU A 315 -2.25 8.33 -17.00
CA GLU A 315 -2.90 7.12 -17.49
C GLU A 315 -3.52 7.38 -18.85
N ILE A 316 -3.21 6.53 -19.82
CA ILE A 316 -3.77 6.54 -21.17
C ILE A 316 -4.47 5.22 -21.40
N VAL A 317 -5.76 5.26 -21.74
CA VAL A 317 -6.59 4.06 -21.97
C VAL A 317 -6.93 3.97 -23.45
N PHE A 318 -6.64 2.84 -24.05
CA PHE A 318 -6.89 2.53 -25.46
C PHE A 318 -8.08 1.59 -25.58
N GLY A 319 -9.13 2.01 -26.27
CA GLY A 319 -10.29 1.18 -26.59
C GLY A 319 -10.99 0.55 -25.39
N ASN A 320 -10.79 1.06 -24.16
CA ASN A 320 -11.24 0.47 -22.89
C ASN A 320 -10.67 -0.95 -22.60
N ILE A 321 -9.63 -1.36 -23.33
CA ILE A 321 -9.02 -2.71 -23.21
C ILE A 321 -7.62 -2.62 -22.63
N CYS A 322 -6.79 -1.71 -23.14
CA CYS A 322 -5.39 -1.58 -22.75
C CYS A 322 -5.15 -0.24 -22.09
N SER A 323 -4.37 -0.23 -21.03
CA SER A 323 -3.98 1.00 -20.32
C SER A 323 -2.47 1.08 -20.22
N LEU A 324 -1.91 2.23 -20.56
CA LEU A 324 -0.51 2.60 -20.31
C LEU A 324 -0.47 3.60 -19.18
N ARG A 325 0.46 3.41 -18.26
CA ARG A 325 0.61 4.25 -17.07
C ARG A 325 2.05 4.61 -16.86
N PHE A 326 2.29 5.87 -16.55
CA PHE A 326 3.61 6.38 -16.20
C PHE A 326 3.47 7.35 -15.04
N GLY A 327 4.44 7.36 -14.15
CA GLY A 327 4.41 8.26 -13.02
C GLY A 327 5.72 8.33 -12.28
N MET A 328 5.69 9.07 -11.21
CA MET A 328 6.77 9.23 -10.26
C MET A 328 6.18 9.37 -8.87
N GLN A 329 6.69 8.62 -7.92
CA GLN A 329 6.44 8.78 -6.50
C GLN A 329 7.75 8.75 -5.74
N GLU A 330 7.84 9.52 -4.67
CA GLU A 330 9.03 9.51 -3.82
C GLU A 330 10.33 9.78 -4.61
N MET A 331 10.23 10.63 -5.66
CA MET A 331 11.32 10.94 -6.60
C MET A 331 11.80 9.74 -7.44
N LEU A 332 11.08 8.62 -7.44
CA LEU A 332 11.41 7.41 -8.19
C LEU A 332 10.36 7.14 -9.28
N PRO A 333 10.78 6.60 -10.44
CA PRO A 333 9.88 6.37 -11.56
C PRO A 333 8.93 5.20 -11.30
N ALA A 334 7.76 5.28 -11.94
CA ALA A 334 6.78 4.22 -12.01
C ALA A 334 6.28 4.04 -13.43
N CYS A 335 6.02 2.81 -13.85
CA CYS A 335 5.31 2.51 -15.08
C CYS A 335 4.42 1.28 -14.91
N GLY A 336 3.33 1.22 -15.69
CA GLY A 336 2.37 0.13 -15.60
C GLY A 336 1.65 -0.14 -16.90
N LEU A 337 1.17 -1.38 -17.01
CA LEU A 337 0.35 -1.89 -18.09
C LEU A 337 -0.92 -2.49 -17.48
N GLY A 338 -2.06 -2.25 -18.11
CA GLY A 338 -3.31 -2.87 -17.72
C GLY A 338 -4.06 -3.43 -18.92
N PHE A 339 -4.68 -4.59 -18.72
CA PHE A 339 -5.55 -5.23 -19.70
C PHE A 339 -6.89 -5.55 -19.04
N LYS A 340 -7.96 -5.06 -19.64
CA LYS A 340 -9.33 -5.28 -19.20
C LYS A 340 -10.10 -6.08 -20.26
N LEU A 341 -10.48 -7.31 -19.91
CA LEU A 341 -11.24 -8.22 -20.76
C LEU A 341 -12.62 -8.46 -20.12
N GLY A 342 -13.54 -7.53 -20.35
CA GLY A 342 -14.82 -7.53 -19.66
C GLY A 342 -14.68 -7.24 -18.18
N THR A 343 -14.96 -8.22 -17.31
CA THR A 343 -14.77 -8.13 -15.86
C THR A 343 -13.40 -8.63 -15.39
N PHE A 344 -12.68 -9.36 -16.24
CA PHE A 344 -11.35 -9.88 -15.94
C PHE A 344 -10.30 -8.81 -16.19
N ASN A 345 -9.44 -8.55 -15.22
CA ASN A 345 -8.38 -7.56 -15.29
C ASN A 345 -7.03 -8.17 -14.94
N ILE A 346 -6.02 -7.75 -15.68
CA ILE A 346 -4.61 -7.99 -15.39
C ILE A 346 -3.94 -6.62 -15.36
N ASP A 347 -3.33 -6.26 -14.25
CA ASP A 347 -2.51 -5.07 -14.13
C ASP A 347 -1.09 -5.48 -13.73
N MET A 348 -0.10 -4.81 -14.30
CA MET A 348 1.31 -4.97 -13.99
C MET A 348 1.93 -3.60 -13.77
N ALA A 349 2.81 -3.49 -12.79
CA ALA A 349 3.54 -2.25 -12.55
C ALA A 349 4.98 -2.53 -12.10
N VAL A 350 5.86 -1.60 -12.44
CA VAL A 350 7.20 -1.46 -11.87
C VAL A 350 7.32 -0.05 -11.34
N TYR A 351 7.72 0.09 -10.08
CA TYR A 351 7.78 1.38 -9.42
C TYR A 351 8.87 1.44 -8.37
N GLY A 352 9.37 2.62 -8.12
CA GLY A 352 10.32 2.86 -7.05
C GLY A 352 9.61 3.22 -5.73
N LYS A 353 10.22 2.85 -4.61
CA LYS A 353 9.84 3.23 -3.24
C LYS A 353 11.09 3.67 -2.50
N GLU A 354 11.05 4.83 -1.87
CA GLU A 354 12.16 5.31 -1.04
C GLU A 354 11.88 4.96 0.42
N LEU A 355 12.70 4.10 0.99
CA LEU A 355 12.57 3.69 2.40
C LEU A 355 13.30 4.67 3.36
N GLY A 356 14.08 5.60 2.81
CA GLY A 356 14.81 6.60 3.57
C GLY A 356 14.04 7.89 3.80
N LEU A 357 14.67 8.80 4.56
CA LEU A 357 14.14 10.14 4.82
C LEU A 357 14.55 11.15 3.76
N GLU A 358 15.60 10.85 2.97
CA GLU A 358 16.13 11.71 1.92
C GLU A 358 16.10 10.99 0.56
N PRO A 359 15.87 11.69 -0.55
CA PRO A 359 15.87 11.10 -1.88
C PRO A 359 17.16 10.35 -2.19
N GLY A 360 17.05 9.10 -2.62
CA GLY A 360 18.18 8.26 -2.99
C GLY A 360 18.97 7.67 -1.82
N SER A 361 18.55 7.85 -0.58
CA SER A 361 19.21 7.27 0.59
C SER A 361 18.93 5.77 0.73
N SER A 362 17.74 5.33 0.32
CA SER A 362 17.32 3.94 0.48
C SER A 362 16.31 3.50 -0.61
N PRO A 363 16.61 3.72 -1.91
CA PRO A 363 15.68 3.39 -2.98
C PRO A 363 15.54 1.88 -3.16
N VAL A 364 14.31 1.43 -3.42
CA VAL A 364 13.97 0.04 -3.75
C VAL A 364 13.07 0.04 -5.00
N MET A 365 13.38 -0.82 -5.96
CA MET A 365 12.51 -1.04 -7.11
C MET A 365 11.59 -2.22 -6.85
N ASN A 366 10.31 -2.02 -7.06
CA ASN A 366 9.25 -3.00 -6.83
C ASN A 366 8.62 -3.40 -8.16
N GLY A 367 8.29 -4.67 -8.28
CA GLY A 367 7.39 -5.19 -9.31
C GLY A 367 6.08 -5.64 -8.70
N SER A 368 4.98 -5.38 -9.36
CA SER A 368 3.67 -5.83 -8.89
C SER A 368 2.78 -6.35 -10.01
N VAL A 369 1.93 -7.30 -9.65
CA VAL A 369 0.97 -7.92 -10.56
C VAL A 369 -0.35 -8.13 -9.83
N PHE A 370 -1.43 -7.69 -10.48
CA PHE A 370 -2.80 -7.99 -10.09
C PHE A 370 -3.45 -8.88 -11.14
N VAL A 371 -4.12 -9.93 -10.70
CA VAL A 371 -4.98 -10.79 -11.54
C VAL A 371 -6.29 -11.00 -10.79
N GLY A 372 -7.39 -10.56 -11.38
CA GLY A 372 -8.67 -10.65 -10.70
C GLY A 372 -9.85 -10.15 -11.52
N PHE A 373 -10.98 -10.00 -10.84
CA PHE A 373 -12.21 -9.55 -11.44
C PHE A 373 -12.64 -8.22 -10.80
N THR A 374 -12.95 -7.24 -11.63
CA THR A 374 -13.56 -5.97 -11.20
C THR A 374 -14.72 -5.64 -12.12
N TYR A 375 -15.78 -5.05 -11.54
CA TYR A 375 -16.95 -4.62 -12.28
C TYR A 375 -17.16 -3.12 -12.09
#